data_dfc20b1ef26e6d72c1276ebbd32edba8
#
_entry.id   dfc20b1ef26e6d72c1276ebbd32edba8
#
_cell.length_a   1.000
_cell.length_b   1.000
_cell.length_c   1.000
_cell.angle_alpha   90.00
_cell.angle_beta   90.00
_cell.angle_gamma   90.00
#
_symmetry.space_group_name_H-M   'P 1'
#
loop_
_entity.id
_entity.type
_entity.pdbx_description
1 polymer ?
#
loop_
_entity_poly.entity_id
_entity_poly.type
_entity_poly.pdbx_seq_one_letter_code
_entity_poly.pdbx_strand_id
1 'polypeptide(L)'
;DVQSTERDEYIYHETLVHPAMLTHPEPKRVLIVGGGEGATLREVLKHPTVEKAVMVDIDGELVEVAKRHMPEWHQGAFDDPRAVLVIDDARAYLERTEERYDVVIIDLTDPVGEDNPARLLYTVEFYRLVKAHLNPGGVMGMQAGMILLTHHRVHPVVHRTVREAFRYVRSYKNHIPGFFLNFGFLLASDAFDPAAFSEGVIEARIRERNLALRHLTAPYLEAMFVLPKDLLEALEKETMVSTDQNPFYVTPEGEARQAPYKG
;
A
#
# COMPACT_ATOMS: atom_id res chain seq x y z
N ASP A 1 10.35 -11.13 12.61
CA ASP A 1 10.86 -10.32 11.48
C ASP A 1 10.77 -8.84 11.85
N VAL A 2 11.70 -8.02 11.32
CA VAL A 2 11.65 -6.56 11.49
C VAL A 2 10.54 -6.01 10.60
N GLN A 3 9.58 -5.29 11.20
CA GLN A 3 8.48 -4.66 10.46
C GLN A 3 8.76 -3.19 10.14
N SER A 4 9.54 -2.51 11.00
CA SER A 4 9.91 -1.11 10.83
C SER A 4 11.10 -0.78 11.71
N THR A 5 11.90 0.23 11.37
CA THR A 5 12.96 0.78 12.23
C THR A 5 12.86 2.30 12.27
N GLU A 6 13.05 2.92 13.44
CA GLU A 6 13.03 4.37 13.63
C GLU A 6 13.99 5.11 12.67
N ARG A 7 15.10 4.44 12.33
CA ARG A 7 16.16 5.05 11.51
C ARG A 7 15.73 5.30 10.07
N ASP A 8 14.92 4.42 9.47
CA ASP A 8 14.64 4.42 8.04
C ASP A 8 13.17 4.17 7.67
N GLU A 9 12.26 4.13 8.65
CA GLU A 9 10.82 3.92 8.42
C GLU A 9 10.26 4.91 7.38
N TYR A 10 10.76 6.15 7.37
CA TYR A 10 10.31 7.17 6.44
C TYR A 10 10.57 6.80 4.96
N ILE A 11 11.58 5.98 4.68
CA ILE A 11 11.85 5.49 3.32
C ILE A 11 10.69 4.62 2.84
N TYR A 12 10.24 3.70 3.70
CA TYR A 12 9.10 2.83 3.40
C TYR A 12 7.81 3.64 3.28
N HIS A 13 7.47 4.45 4.28
CA HIS A 13 6.19 5.15 4.32
C HIS A 13 6.07 6.24 3.26
N GLU A 14 7.12 6.99 2.98
CA GLU A 14 7.12 7.92 1.84
C GLU A 14 6.95 7.17 0.51
N THR A 15 7.61 6.02 0.35
CA THR A 15 7.49 5.21 -0.87
C THR A 15 6.10 4.63 -1.04
N LEU A 16 5.44 4.20 0.02
CA LEU A 16 4.09 3.64 -0.02
C LEU A 16 3.04 4.71 -0.32
N VAL A 17 3.11 5.85 0.38
CA VAL A 17 2.04 6.84 0.43
C VAL A 17 2.09 7.84 -0.73
N HIS A 18 3.24 8.50 -0.92
CA HIS A 18 3.28 9.66 -1.80
C HIS A 18 3.08 9.35 -3.28
N PRO A 19 3.51 8.21 -3.86
CA PRO A 19 3.18 7.90 -5.25
C PRO A 19 1.67 7.90 -5.51
N ALA A 20 0.87 7.27 -4.65
CA ALA A 20 -0.58 7.26 -4.78
C ALA A 20 -1.19 8.66 -4.59
N MET A 21 -0.77 9.35 -3.53
CA MET A 21 -1.27 10.68 -3.19
C MET A 21 -0.91 11.74 -4.23
N LEU A 22 0.30 11.66 -4.81
CA LEU A 22 0.78 12.60 -5.83
C LEU A 22 0.23 12.28 -7.22
N THR A 23 -0.16 11.04 -7.49
CA THR A 23 -0.83 10.65 -8.73
C THR A 23 -2.26 11.20 -8.80
N HIS A 24 -2.98 11.22 -7.69
CA HIS A 24 -4.31 11.85 -7.63
C HIS A 24 -4.21 13.38 -7.58
N PRO A 25 -4.98 14.12 -8.40
CA PRO A 25 -4.86 15.57 -8.47
C PRO A 25 -5.21 16.28 -7.16
N GLU A 26 -6.24 15.86 -6.45
CA GLU A 26 -6.72 16.47 -5.22
C GLU A 26 -7.32 15.42 -4.28
N PRO A 27 -6.49 14.60 -3.58
CA PRO A 27 -7.01 13.59 -2.66
C PRO A 27 -7.57 14.27 -1.39
N LYS A 28 -8.88 14.12 -1.16
CA LYS A 28 -9.60 14.70 0.00
C LYS A 28 -9.95 13.64 1.04
N ARG A 29 -10.36 12.47 0.57
CA ARG A 29 -10.79 11.35 1.42
C ARG A 29 -9.87 10.18 1.19
N VAL A 30 -9.17 9.74 2.23
CA VAL A 30 -8.20 8.67 2.15
C VAL A 30 -8.57 7.54 3.11
N LEU A 31 -8.52 6.30 2.64
CA LEU A 31 -8.60 5.11 3.49
C LEU A 31 -7.20 4.51 3.60
N ILE A 32 -6.84 4.13 4.81
CA ILE A 32 -5.64 3.35 5.12
C ILE A 32 -6.11 2.01 5.69
N VAL A 33 -5.67 0.92 5.08
CA VAL A 33 -5.92 -0.45 5.53
C VAL A 33 -4.66 -0.96 6.20
N GLY A 34 -4.69 -1.16 7.51
CA GLY A 34 -3.52 -1.45 8.33
C GLY A 34 -2.77 -0.18 8.78
N GLY A 35 -1.47 -0.28 8.97
CA GLY A 35 -0.61 0.84 9.35
C GLY A 35 -0.73 1.26 10.81
N GLY A 36 -0.99 0.30 11.71
CA GLY A 36 -1.30 0.53 13.12
C GLY A 36 -0.29 1.33 13.93
N GLU A 37 0.96 1.45 13.46
CA GLU A 37 1.97 2.32 14.09
C GLU A 37 1.80 3.81 13.76
N GLY A 38 0.93 4.16 12.79
CA GLY A 38 0.52 5.52 12.48
C GLY A 38 1.44 6.31 11.56
N ALA A 39 2.54 5.72 11.06
CA ALA A 39 3.44 6.42 10.15
C ALA A 39 2.82 6.63 8.76
N THR A 40 2.07 5.67 8.25
CA THR A 40 1.28 5.82 7.01
C THR A 40 0.23 6.93 7.16
N LEU A 41 -0.46 6.98 8.30
CA LEU A 41 -1.40 8.07 8.61
C LEU A 41 -0.70 9.43 8.62
N ARG A 42 0.48 9.52 9.24
CA ARG A 42 1.34 10.73 9.24
C ARG A 42 1.64 11.21 7.83
N GLU A 43 2.09 10.31 6.95
CA GLU A 43 2.45 10.69 5.58
C GLU A 43 1.23 11.14 4.76
N VAL A 44 0.08 10.50 4.93
CA VAL A 44 -1.18 10.92 4.32
C VAL A 44 -1.57 12.33 4.77
N LEU A 45 -1.48 12.63 6.07
CA LEU A 45 -1.87 13.91 6.65
C LEU A 45 -0.91 15.07 6.33
N LYS A 46 0.28 14.80 5.79
CA LYS A 46 1.15 15.84 5.20
C LYS A 46 0.52 16.53 4.00
N HIS A 47 -0.44 15.89 3.32
CA HIS A 47 -1.13 16.49 2.19
C HIS A 47 -2.24 17.44 2.68
N PRO A 48 -2.15 18.75 2.41
CA PRO A 48 -3.14 19.72 2.90
C PRO A 48 -4.51 19.59 2.23
N THR A 49 -4.59 18.87 1.11
CA THR A 49 -5.85 18.56 0.43
C THR A 49 -6.71 17.55 1.18
N VAL A 50 -6.12 16.77 2.08
CA VAL A 50 -6.84 15.74 2.84
C VAL A 50 -7.78 16.40 3.85
N GLU A 51 -9.05 16.10 3.71
CA GLU A 51 -10.13 16.51 4.61
C GLU A 51 -10.48 15.44 5.64
N LYS A 52 -10.32 14.16 5.25
CA LYS A 52 -10.57 13.00 6.11
C LYS A 52 -9.64 11.84 5.75
N ALA A 53 -8.93 11.32 6.72
CA ALA A 53 -8.14 10.10 6.64
C ALA A 53 -8.72 9.06 7.61
N VAL A 54 -9.28 7.97 7.07
CA VAL A 54 -9.77 6.83 7.85
C VAL A 54 -8.69 5.78 7.88
N MET A 55 -8.26 5.36 9.06
CA MET A 55 -7.32 4.26 9.24
C MET A 55 -8.05 3.10 9.91
N VAL A 56 -8.04 1.93 9.27
CA VAL A 56 -8.68 0.72 9.77
C VAL A 56 -7.61 -0.31 10.06
N ASP A 57 -7.45 -0.66 11.33
CA ASP A 57 -6.53 -1.69 11.77
C ASP A 57 -7.24 -2.68 12.70
N ILE A 58 -6.93 -3.95 12.56
CA ILE A 58 -7.54 -5.01 13.39
C ILE A 58 -6.93 -5.07 14.79
N ASP A 59 -5.70 -4.59 14.95
CA ASP A 59 -4.93 -4.71 16.19
C ASP A 59 -4.97 -3.42 17.02
N GLY A 60 -6.02 -3.28 17.83
CA GLY A 60 -6.16 -2.15 18.75
C GLY A 60 -5.08 -2.09 19.83
N GLU A 61 -4.46 -3.23 20.21
CA GLU A 61 -3.38 -3.25 21.20
C GLU A 61 -2.11 -2.66 20.59
N LEU A 62 -1.78 -3.03 19.34
CA LEU A 62 -0.67 -2.45 18.59
C LEU A 62 -0.83 -0.93 18.50
N VAL A 63 -2.01 -0.45 18.11
CA VAL A 63 -2.31 0.99 18.00
C VAL A 63 -2.09 1.71 19.34
N GLU A 64 -2.58 1.15 20.44
CA GLU A 64 -2.39 1.75 21.78
C GLU A 64 -0.91 1.72 22.23
N VAL A 65 -0.16 0.67 21.90
CA VAL A 65 1.28 0.61 22.15
C VAL A 65 2.02 1.64 21.30
N ALA A 66 1.67 1.75 20.01
CA ALA A 66 2.26 2.74 19.11
C ALA A 66 2.04 4.18 19.61
N LYS A 67 0.81 4.54 19.99
CA LYS A 67 0.50 5.87 20.56
C LYS A 67 1.35 6.21 21.77
N ARG A 68 1.64 5.24 22.62
CA ARG A 68 2.37 5.47 23.90
C ARG A 68 3.87 5.42 23.77
N HIS A 69 4.38 4.54 22.89
CA HIS A 69 5.78 4.14 22.89
C HIS A 69 6.51 4.35 21.57
N MET A 70 5.78 4.76 20.50
CA MET A 70 6.37 4.99 19.17
C MET A 70 6.04 6.39 18.62
N PRO A 71 6.26 7.47 19.42
CA PRO A 71 5.89 8.83 18.98
C PRO A 71 6.65 9.28 17.74
N GLU A 72 7.82 8.72 17.47
CA GLU A 72 8.64 9.02 16.29
C GLU A 72 7.97 8.57 15.00
N TRP A 73 7.16 7.47 15.03
CA TRP A 73 6.44 6.97 13.87
C TRP A 73 5.24 7.83 13.52
N HIS A 74 4.32 8.00 14.46
CA HIS A 74 3.05 8.71 14.19
C HIS A 74 3.14 10.23 14.31
N GLN A 75 4.12 10.78 15.05
CA GLN A 75 4.36 12.22 15.22
C GLN A 75 3.07 13.04 15.51
N GLY A 76 2.16 12.49 16.32
CA GLY A 76 0.88 13.12 16.67
C GLY A 76 -0.24 12.91 15.63
N ALA A 77 -0.04 12.12 14.59
CA ALA A 77 -1.04 11.91 13.53
C ALA A 77 -2.38 11.35 14.04
N PHE A 78 -2.36 10.56 15.11
CA PHE A 78 -3.60 10.05 15.72
C PHE A 78 -4.49 11.13 16.33
N ASP A 79 -3.92 12.28 16.69
CA ASP A 79 -4.62 13.40 17.30
C ASP A 79 -5.01 14.48 16.26
N ASP A 80 -4.68 14.31 14.99
CA ASP A 80 -5.08 15.22 13.92
C ASP A 80 -6.61 15.17 13.75
N PRO A 81 -7.31 16.32 13.72
CA PRO A 81 -8.78 16.35 13.60
C PRO A 81 -9.32 15.72 12.29
N ARG A 82 -8.48 15.51 11.30
CA ARG A 82 -8.83 14.83 10.05
C ARG A 82 -8.73 13.32 10.15
N ALA A 83 -8.04 12.78 11.18
CA ALA A 83 -7.85 11.36 11.39
C ALA A 83 -9.08 10.71 12.02
N VAL A 84 -9.47 9.57 11.47
CA VAL A 84 -10.51 8.69 12.04
C VAL A 84 -9.93 7.30 12.18
N LEU A 85 -9.72 6.87 13.41
CA LEU A 85 -9.24 5.51 13.70
C LEU A 85 -10.43 4.57 13.89
N VAL A 86 -10.40 3.43 13.22
CA VAL A 86 -11.38 2.35 13.32
C VAL A 86 -10.63 1.06 13.66
N ILE A 87 -10.93 0.47 14.81
CA ILE A 87 -10.40 -0.86 15.19
C ILE A 87 -11.38 -1.91 14.71
N ASP A 88 -11.04 -2.57 13.60
CA ASP A 88 -11.91 -3.53 12.95
C ASP A 88 -11.17 -4.32 11.85
N ASP A 89 -11.77 -5.41 11.38
CA ASP A 89 -11.38 -6.08 10.13
C ASP A 89 -11.67 -5.15 8.94
N ALA A 90 -10.65 -4.87 8.13
CA ALA A 90 -10.76 -3.91 7.04
C ALA A 90 -11.74 -4.37 5.93
N ARG A 91 -11.85 -5.68 5.69
CA ARG A 91 -12.82 -6.23 4.74
C ARG A 91 -14.24 -6.04 5.27
N ALA A 92 -14.49 -6.43 6.53
CA ALA A 92 -15.77 -6.23 7.18
C ALA A 92 -16.17 -4.74 7.24
N TYR A 93 -15.21 -3.85 7.47
CA TYR A 93 -15.44 -2.40 7.40
C TYR A 93 -15.91 -1.97 6.01
N LEU A 94 -15.21 -2.39 4.95
CA LEU A 94 -15.58 -2.05 3.57
C LEU A 94 -16.93 -2.65 3.16
N GLU A 95 -17.25 -3.86 3.62
CA GLU A 95 -18.54 -4.51 3.30
C GLU A 95 -19.76 -3.80 3.90
N ARG A 96 -19.59 -3.00 4.98
CA ARG A 96 -20.70 -2.29 5.64
C ARG A 96 -20.70 -0.78 5.46
N THR A 97 -19.57 -0.17 5.04
CA THR A 97 -19.51 1.28 4.84
C THR A 97 -20.05 1.68 3.48
N GLU A 98 -20.68 2.85 3.41
CA GLU A 98 -21.08 3.49 2.15
C GLU A 98 -20.07 4.58 1.73
N GLU A 99 -19.01 4.79 2.53
CA GLU A 99 -18.01 5.81 2.25
C GLU A 99 -17.19 5.48 1.01
N ARG A 100 -16.77 6.53 0.30
CA ARG A 100 -15.90 6.43 -0.87
C ARG A 100 -14.67 7.31 -0.67
N TYR A 101 -13.59 6.90 -1.31
CA TYR A 101 -12.27 7.47 -1.11
C TYR A 101 -11.62 7.85 -2.45
N ASP A 102 -10.82 8.90 -2.42
CA ASP A 102 -10.01 9.33 -3.57
C ASP A 102 -8.73 8.49 -3.67
N VAL A 103 -8.19 8.10 -2.51
CA VAL A 103 -7.04 7.23 -2.41
C VAL A 103 -7.28 6.17 -1.34
N VAL A 104 -6.90 4.93 -1.64
CA VAL A 104 -6.81 3.83 -0.67
C VAL A 104 -5.36 3.38 -0.58
N ILE A 105 -4.79 3.39 0.61
CA ILE A 105 -3.46 2.88 0.90
C ILE A 105 -3.60 1.56 1.66
N ILE A 106 -2.99 0.50 1.14
CA ILE A 106 -2.97 -0.81 1.79
C ILE A 106 -1.58 -1.05 2.37
N ASP A 107 -1.51 -1.01 3.69
CA ASP A 107 -0.29 -1.13 4.49
C ASP A 107 -0.42 -2.33 5.44
N LEU A 108 -0.32 -3.52 4.87
CA LEU A 108 -0.48 -4.78 5.57
C LEU A 108 0.84 -5.54 5.62
N THR A 109 0.98 -6.43 6.58
CA THR A 109 2.05 -7.42 6.59
C THR A 109 1.82 -8.48 5.52
N ASP A 110 2.90 -9.09 5.00
CA ASP A 110 2.78 -10.22 4.09
C ASP A 110 2.00 -11.38 4.74
N PRO A 111 1.16 -12.10 4.00
CA PRO A 111 0.33 -13.17 4.53
C PRO A 111 1.17 -14.45 4.73
N VAL A 112 2.07 -14.43 5.73
CA VAL A 112 2.97 -15.55 6.03
C VAL A 112 2.22 -16.68 6.72
N GLY A 113 2.30 -17.88 6.16
CA GLY A 113 1.67 -19.09 6.68
C GLY A 113 0.26 -19.36 6.13
N GLU A 114 -0.06 -20.64 6.03
CA GLU A 114 -1.32 -21.12 5.43
C GLU A 114 -2.56 -20.71 6.23
N ASP A 115 -2.43 -20.57 7.55
CA ASP A 115 -3.56 -20.25 8.45
C ASP A 115 -3.70 -18.75 8.73
N ASN A 116 -2.91 -17.89 8.07
CA ASN A 116 -2.95 -16.45 8.29
C ASN A 116 -4.22 -15.82 7.69
N PRO A 117 -5.11 -15.19 8.49
CA PRO A 117 -6.34 -14.59 7.98
C PRO A 117 -6.10 -13.41 7.05
N ALA A 118 -4.96 -12.73 7.14
CA ALA A 118 -4.60 -11.63 6.23
C ALA A 118 -4.55 -12.06 4.75
N ARG A 119 -4.47 -13.37 4.45
CA ARG A 119 -4.58 -13.91 3.08
C ARG A 119 -5.82 -13.43 2.33
N LEU A 120 -6.93 -13.24 3.03
CA LEU A 120 -8.19 -12.76 2.45
C LEU A 120 -8.17 -11.29 2.05
N LEU A 121 -7.17 -10.52 2.51
CA LEU A 121 -6.92 -9.14 2.10
C LEU A 121 -5.98 -9.04 0.87
N TYR A 122 -5.59 -10.19 0.30
CA TYR A 122 -4.75 -10.30 -0.89
C TYR A 122 -5.46 -11.05 -2.04
N THR A 123 -6.79 -11.02 -2.06
CA THR A 123 -7.61 -11.72 -3.06
C THR A 123 -8.22 -10.77 -4.08
N VAL A 124 -8.58 -11.28 -5.25
CA VAL A 124 -9.29 -10.50 -6.29
C VAL A 124 -10.57 -9.90 -5.74
N GLU A 125 -11.28 -10.65 -4.90
CA GLU A 125 -12.55 -10.23 -4.31
C GLU A 125 -12.33 -9.02 -3.39
N PHE A 126 -11.27 -9.04 -2.57
CA PHE A 126 -10.93 -7.89 -1.73
C PHE A 126 -10.53 -6.66 -2.58
N TYR A 127 -9.72 -6.82 -3.61
CA TYR A 127 -9.36 -5.70 -4.47
C TYR A 127 -10.56 -5.14 -5.26
N ARG A 128 -11.52 -5.97 -5.64
CA ARG A 128 -12.78 -5.50 -6.23
C ARG A 128 -13.63 -4.74 -5.22
N LEU A 129 -13.64 -5.15 -3.97
CA LEU A 129 -14.30 -4.44 -2.88
C LEU A 129 -13.65 -3.07 -2.65
N VAL A 130 -12.32 -2.99 -2.58
CA VAL A 130 -11.57 -1.72 -2.52
C VAL A 130 -11.93 -0.82 -3.69
N LYS A 131 -11.90 -1.35 -4.92
CA LYS A 131 -12.26 -0.61 -6.13
C LYS A 131 -13.68 -0.05 -6.08
N ALA A 132 -14.65 -0.81 -5.54
CA ALA A 132 -16.04 -0.35 -5.41
C ALA A 132 -16.19 0.86 -4.48
N HIS A 133 -15.23 1.07 -3.57
CA HIS A 133 -15.17 2.20 -2.64
C HIS A 133 -14.26 3.35 -3.13
N LEU A 134 -13.67 3.25 -4.31
CA LEU A 134 -12.97 4.39 -4.91
C LEU A 134 -13.97 5.33 -5.59
N ASN A 135 -13.71 6.63 -5.44
CA ASN A 135 -14.35 7.67 -6.23
C ASN A 135 -13.93 7.57 -7.71
N PRO A 136 -14.68 8.15 -8.66
CA PRO A 136 -14.21 8.28 -10.04
C PRO A 136 -12.82 8.95 -10.09
N GLY A 137 -11.86 8.30 -10.73
CA GLY A 137 -10.47 8.78 -10.75
C GLY A 137 -9.63 8.36 -9.54
N GLY A 138 -10.18 7.56 -8.64
CA GLY A 138 -9.49 7.09 -7.45
C GLY A 138 -8.30 6.18 -7.74
N VAL A 139 -7.38 6.14 -6.78
CA VAL A 139 -6.12 5.40 -6.85
C VAL A 139 -5.97 4.50 -5.63
N MET A 140 -5.56 3.27 -5.86
CA MET A 140 -5.09 2.36 -4.80
C MET A 140 -3.56 2.32 -4.83
N GLY A 141 -2.91 2.54 -3.69
CA GLY A 141 -1.50 2.28 -3.45
C GLY A 141 -1.34 1.15 -2.44
N MET A 142 -0.37 0.25 -2.65
CA MET A 142 -0.14 -0.83 -1.70
C MET A 142 1.31 -1.30 -1.67
N GLN A 143 1.72 -1.82 -0.53
CA GLN A 143 2.88 -2.69 -0.44
C GLN A 143 2.56 -4.03 -1.13
N ALA A 144 3.52 -4.64 -1.78
CA ALA A 144 3.32 -5.85 -2.57
C ALA A 144 4.46 -6.87 -2.42
N GLY A 145 5.03 -6.93 -1.24
CA GLY A 145 6.00 -7.93 -0.85
C GLY A 145 7.43 -7.70 -1.33
N MET A 146 8.28 -8.61 -0.93
CA MET A 146 9.70 -8.58 -1.22
C MET A 146 10.01 -8.83 -2.70
N ILE A 147 11.02 -8.14 -3.23
CA ILE A 147 11.64 -8.42 -4.52
C ILE A 147 13.03 -9.00 -4.27
N LEU A 148 13.13 -10.31 -4.25
CA LEU A 148 14.39 -11.02 -4.08
C LEU A 148 15.16 -11.11 -5.39
N LEU A 149 16.48 -10.95 -5.34
CA LEU A 149 17.36 -10.94 -6.52
C LEU A 149 17.30 -12.24 -7.38
N THR A 150 16.95 -13.35 -6.76
CA THR A 150 16.93 -14.66 -7.40
C THR A 150 15.54 -15.30 -7.51
N HIS A 151 14.55 -14.73 -6.80
CA HIS A 151 13.20 -15.29 -6.74
C HIS A 151 12.17 -14.16 -6.65
N HIS A 152 11.61 -13.79 -7.79
CA HIS A 152 10.51 -12.81 -7.85
C HIS A 152 9.18 -13.55 -7.73
N ARG A 153 8.80 -14.03 -6.54
CA ARG A 153 7.61 -14.89 -6.44
C ARG A 153 6.41 -14.22 -5.81
N VAL A 154 6.60 -13.44 -4.75
CA VAL A 154 5.49 -12.81 -4.03
C VAL A 154 4.92 -11.63 -4.81
N HIS A 155 5.78 -10.68 -5.16
CA HIS A 155 5.37 -9.46 -5.87
C HIS A 155 4.64 -9.72 -7.21
N PRO A 156 5.09 -10.64 -8.10
CA PRO A 156 4.35 -10.99 -9.31
C PRO A 156 2.95 -11.54 -9.05
N VAL A 157 2.77 -12.39 -8.02
CA VAL A 157 1.45 -12.93 -7.67
C VAL A 157 0.50 -11.82 -7.22
N VAL A 158 0.97 -10.89 -6.37
CA VAL A 158 0.17 -9.74 -5.95
C VAL A 158 -0.18 -8.86 -7.14
N HIS A 159 0.81 -8.54 -7.99
CA HIS A 159 0.59 -7.76 -9.22
C HIS A 159 -0.44 -8.43 -10.14
N ARG A 160 -0.30 -9.74 -10.39
CA ARG A 160 -1.21 -10.50 -11.24
C ARG A 160 -2.63 -10.51 -10.67
N THR A 161 -2.77 -10.65 -9.36
CA THR A 161 -4.06 -10.65 -8.67
C THR A 161 -4.74 -9.29 -8.75
N VAL A 162 -4.02 -8.19 -8.52
CA VAL A 162 -4.55 -6.83 -8.62
C VAL A 162 -5.02 -6.52 -10.07
N ARG A 163 -4.32 -7.03 -11.08
CA ARG A 163 -4.72 -6.89 -12.50
C ARG A 163 -6.06 -7.54 -12.85
N GLU A 164 -6.54 -8.49 -12.07
CA GLU A 164 -7.89 -9.05 -12.25
C GLU A 164 -9.01 -8.11 -11.75
N ALA A 165 -8.64 -7.13 -10.93
CA ALA A 165 -9.58 -6.15 -10.38
C ALA A 165 -9.50 -4.79 -11.08
N PHE A 166 -8.31 -4.32 -11.45
CA PHE A 166 -8.06 -2.98 -11.98
C PHE A 166 -7.58 -2.99 -13.42
N ARG A 167 -7.96 -1.94 -14.16
CA ARG A 167 -7.56 -1.76 -15.57
C ARG A 167 -6.08 -1.40 -15.71
N TYR A 168 -5.58 -0.51 -14.88
CA TYR A 168 -4.19 -0.06 -14.87
C TYR A 168 -3.55 -0.46 -13.55
N VAL A 169 -2.47 -1.21 -13.63
CA VAL A 169 -1.67 -1.63 -12.48
C VAL A 169 -0.21 -1.40 -12.83
N ARG A 170 0.51 -0.69 -11.96
CA ARG A 170 1.92 -0.37 -12.13
C ARG A 170 2.71 -0.78 -10.91
N SER A 171 3.71 -1.63 -11.14
CA SER A 171 4.71 -1.99 -10.13
C SER A 171 5.80 -0.93 -10.06
N TYR A 172 6.24 -0.66 -8.86
CA TYR A 172 7.47 0.09 -8.59
C TYR A 172 8.20 -0.53 -7.40
N LYS A 173 9.44 -0.15 -7.21
CA LYS A 173 10.27 -0.72 -6.14
C LYS A 173 11.15 0.33 -5.50
N ASN A 174 11.48 0.09 -4.24
CA ASN A 174 12.51 0.84 -3.54
C ASN A 174 13.34 -0.09 -2.65
N HIS A 175 14.57 0.30 -2.36
CA HIS A 175 15.39 -0.37 -1.37
C HIS A 175 15.02 0.12 0.02
N ILE A 176 14.64 -0.80 0.91
CA ILE A 176 14.34 -0.50 2.30
C ILE A 176 15.49 -1.04 3.17
N PRO A 177 16.36 -0.17 3.68
CA PRO A 177 17.58 -0.60 4.39
C PRO A 177 17.29 -1.49 5.61
N GLY A 178 16.26 -1.18 6.40
CA GLY A 178 15.85 -1.97 7.55
C GLY A 178 15.41 -3.40 7.21
N PHE A 179 14.99 -3.64 5.96
CA PHE A 179 14.65 -4.97 5.44
C PHE A 179 15.80 -5.63 4.69
N PHE A 180 16.91 -4.91 4.46
CA PHE A 180 18.07 -5.36 3.68
C PHE A 180 17.77 -5.82 2.25
N LEU A 181 16.67 -5.35 1.66
CA LEU A 181 16.23 -5.79 0.33
C LEU A 181 15.40 -4.72 -0.40
N ASN A 182 15.15 -4.99 -1.69
CA ASN A 182 14.16 -4.23 -2.45
C ASN A 182 12.75 -4.70 -2.08
N PHE A 183 11.88 -3.74 -1.84
CA PHE A 183 10.48 -3.98 -1.58
C PHE A 183 9.64 -3.50 -2.77
N GLY A 184 8.62 -4.27 -3.11
CA GLY A 184 7.72 -3.99 -4.20
C GLY A 184 6.47 -3.25 -3.72
N PHE A 185 6.01 -2.35 -4.57
CA PHE A 185 4.80 -1.58 -4.35
C PHE A 185 3.96 -1.56 -5.63
N LEU A 186 2.67 -1.27 -5.50
CA LEU A 186 1.76 -1.15 -6.63
C LEU A 186 0.96 0.14 -6.55
N LEU A 187 0.72 0.73 -7.73
CA LEU A 187 -0.40 1.65 -7.93
C LEU A 187 -1.42 1.02 -8.87
N ALA A 188 -2.70 1.22 -8.57
CA ALA A 188 -3.79 0.76 -9.43
C ALA A 188 -4.88 1.81 -9.56
N SER A 189 -5.44 1.93 -10.78
CA SER A 189 -6.58 2.79 -11.08
C SER A 189 -7.34 2.26 -12.29
N ASP A 190 -8.63 2.59 -12.39
CA ASP A 190 -9.43 2.28 -13.60
C ASP A 190 -9.50 3.46 -14.56
N ALA A 191 -9.25 4.67 -14.08
CA ALA A 191 -9.47 5.90 -14.84
C ALA A 191 -8.29 6.28 -15.73
N PHE A 192 -7.07 6.05 -15.26
CA PHE A 192 -5.84 6.44 -15.96
C PHE A 192 -4.66 5.55 -15.53
N ASP A 193 -3.61 5.59 -16.33
CA ASP A 193 -2.35 4.91 -15.98
C ASP A 193 -1.60 5.71 -14.90
N PRO A 194 -1.46 5.19 -13.67
CA PRO A 194 -0.87 5.94 -12.57
C PRO A 194 0.64 6.16 -12.70
N ALA A 195 1.30 5.53 -13.68
CA ALA A 195 2.72 5.78 -14.00
C ALA A 195 2.92 6.63 -15.27
N ALA A 196 1.85 7.05 -15.91
CA ALA A 196 1.92 7.99 -17.03
C ALA A 196 2.06 9.43 -16.51
N PHE A 197 3.19 9.72 -15.89
CA PHE A 197 3.49 11.06 -15.39
C PHE A 197 3.65 12.06 -16.53
N SER A 198 2.91 13.18 -16.45
CA SER A 198 3.22 14.32 -17.29
C SER A 198 4.41 15.07 -16.72
N GLU A 199 5.30 15.56 -17.59
CA GLU A 199 6.51 16.28 -17.18
C GLU A 199 6.20 17.39 -16.17
N GLY A 200 6.90 17.37 -15.05
CA GLY A 200 6.79 18.38 -13.98
C GLY A 200 5.54 18.32 -13.10
N VAL A 201 4.56 17.43 -13.35
CA VAL A 201 3.34 17.38 -12.55
C VAL A 201 3.60 16.96 -11.10
N ILE A 202 4.46 15.95 -10.89
CA ILE A 202 4.82 15.49 -9.56
C ILE A 202 5.56 16.58 -8.78
N GLU A 203 6.53 17.22 -9.42
CA GLU A 203 7.29 18.35 -8.84
C GLU A 203 6.36 19.52 -8.47
N ALA A 204 5.43 19.89 -9.35
CA ALA A 204 4.45 20.94 -9.08
C ALA A 204 3.59 20.58 -7.87
N ARG A 205 3.07 19.36 -7.77
CA ARG A 205 2.24 18.94 -6.63
C ARG A 205 3.01 18.86 -5.31
N ILE A 206 4.28 18.44 -5.33
CA ILE A 206 5.15 18.48 -4.13
C ILE A 206 5.28 19.93 -3.64
N ARG A 207 5.56 20.87 -4.54
CA ARG A 207 5.72 22.29 -4.22
C ARG A 207 4.41 22.94 -3.77
N GLU A 208 3.32 22.74 -4.51
CA GLU A 208 2.01 23.33 -4.23
C GLU A 208 1.42 22.86 -2.90
N ARG A 209 1.66 21.60 -2.56
CA ARG A 209 1.24 21.01 -1.27
C ARG A 209 2.24 21.26 -0.15
N ASN A 210 3.38 21.93 -0.44
CA ASN A 210 4.47 22.20 0.51
C ASN A 210 4.91 20.96 1.27
N LEU A 211 5.12 19.85 0.56
CA LEU A 211 5.47 18.57 1.18
C LEU A 211 6.93 18.56 1.62
N ALA A 212 7.16 18.34 2.91
CA ALA A 212 8.48 18.15 3.49
C ALA A 212 8.85 16.66 3.42
N LEU A 213 9.37 16.21 2.26
CA LEU A 213 9.82 14.84 2.05
C LEU A 213 11.29 14.70 2.44
N ARG A 214 11.63 13.58 3.11
CA ARG A 214 13.01 13.28 3.52
C ARG A 214 13.77 12.44 2.48
N HIS A 215 13.03 11.60 1.74
CA HIS A 215 13.60 10.60 0.83
C HIS A 215 13.23 10.88 -0.63
N LEU A 216 11.98 11.17 -0.91
CA LEU A 216 11.49 11.28 -2.27
C LEU A 216 11.74 12.66 -2.88
N THR A 217 12.15 12.64 -4.14
CA THR A 217 12.09 13.77 -5.08
C THR A 217 11.23 13.35 -6.27
N ALA A 218 10.71 14.29 -7.07
CA ALA A 218 9.92 13.92 -8.24
C ALA A 218 10.70 13.02 -9.23
N PRO A 219 11.96 13.30 -9.60
CA PRO A 219 12.73 12.41 -10.48
C PRO A 219 12.96 11.03 -9.87
N TYR A 220 13.17 10.94 -8.54
CA TYR A 220 13.37 9.66 -7.88
C TYR A 220 12.10 8.82 -7.84
N LEU A 221 10.95 9.45 -7.54
CA LEU A 221 9.65 8.81 -7.58
C LEU A 221 9.37 8.22 -8.98
N GLU A 222 9.58 8.99 -10.03
CA GLU A 222 9.40 8.51 -11.41
C GLU A 222 10.37 7.35 -11.74
N ALA A 223 11.63 7.44 -11.28
CA ALA A 223 12.64 6.41 -11.50
C ALA A 223 12.32 5.07 -10.81
N MET A 224 11.57 5.07 -9.69
CA MET A 224 11.17 3.83 -9.01
C MET A 224 10.33 2.91 -9.89
N PHE A 225 9.64 3.43 -10.91
CA PHE A 225 8.85 2.66 -11.89
C PHE A 225 9.70 2.01 -12.99
N VAL A 226 10.99 2.33 -13.05
CA VAL A 226 11.93 1.67 -13.97
C VAL A 226 12.34 0.32 -13.37
N LEU A 227 11.79 -0.76 -13.91
CA LEU A 227 12.02 -2.11 -13.41
C LEU A 227 13.06 -2.85 -14.26
N PRO A 228 13.87 -3.72 -13.65
CA PRO A 228 14.81 -4.57 -14.37
C PRO A 228 14.06 -5.59 -15.25
N LYS A 229 14.73 -6.05 -16.33
CA LYS A 229 14.14 -6.91 -17.34
C LYS A 229 13.61 -8.23 -16.78
N ASP A 230 14.36 -8.87 -15.89
CA ASP A 230 14.01 -10.14 -15.24
C ASP A 230 12.73 -10.01 -14.39
N LEU A 231 12.56 -8.89 -13.68
CA LEU A 231 11.33 -8.61 -12.95
C LEU A 231 10.14 -8.37 -13.90
N LEU A 232 10.34 -7.60 -14.99
CA LEU A 232 9.29 -7.41 -16.00
C LEU A 232 8.85 -8.74 -16.61
N GLU A 233 9.78 -9.63 -16.92
CA GLU A 233 9.48 -10.97 -17.41
C GLU A 233 8.73 -11.83 -16.38
N ALA A 234 9.09 -11.70 -15.08
CA ALA A 234 8.39 -12.41 -14.01
C ALA A 234 6.93 -11.92 -13.87
N LEU A 235 6.72 -10.59 -13.93
CA LEU A 235 5.37 -10.00 -13.90
C LEU A 235 4.50 -10.46 -15.08
N GLU A 236 5.09 -10.60 -16.27
CA GLU A 236 4.39 -11.03 -17.48
C GLU A 236 4.04 -12.52 -17.45
N LYS A 237 4.96 -13.36 -16.95
CA LYS A 237 4.81 -14.82 -16.93
C LYS A 237 3.95 -15.34 -15.78
N GLU A 238 3.69 -14.52 -14.74
CA GLU A 238 2.94 -14.97 -13.57
C GLU A 238 1.48 -15.27 -13.93
N THR A 239 1.01 -16.45 -13.53
CA THR A 239 -0.35 -16.93 -13.80
C THR A 239 -1.17 -17.16 -12.53
N MET A 240 -0.52 -17.20 -11.35
CA MET A 240 -1.20 -17.40 -10.08
C MET A 240 -2.06 -16.18 -9.75
N VAL A 241 -3.33 -16.43 -9.49
CA VAL A 241 -4.32 -15.42 -9.07
C VAL A 241 -4.88 -15.85 -7.71
N SER A 242 -4.74 -15.00 -6.72
CA SER A 242 -5.27 -15.24 -5.38
C SER A 242 -6.77 -14.94 -5.34
N THR A 243 -7.57 -15.90 -4.87
CA THR A 243 -9.03 -15.78 -4.72
C THR A 243 -9.44 -16.17 -3.31
N ASP A 244 -10.64 -15.81 -2.89
CA ASP A 244 -11.18 -16.21 -1.57
C ASP A 244 -11.23 -17.73 -1.38
N GLN A 245 -11.40 -18.49 -2.46
CA GLN A 245 -11.39 -19.95 -2.40
C GLN A 245 -9.97 -20.52 -2.26
N ASN A 246 -8.99 -19.90 -2.92
CA ASN A 246 -7.60 -20.30 -2.92
C ASN A 246 -6.70 -19.07 -2.74
N PRO A 247 -6.68 -18.47 -1.55
CA PRO A 247 -5.82 -17.33 -1.29
C PRO A 247 -4.36 -17.77 -1.21
N PHE A 248 -3.46 -16.95 -1.75
CA PHE A 248 -2.03 -17.24 -1.63
C PHE A 248 -1.53 -16.96 -0.21
N TYR A 249 -0.42 -17.57 0.12
CA TYR A 249 0.35 -17.30 1.32
C TYR A 249 1.85 -17.34 1.00
N VAL A 250 2.63 -16.73 1.87
CA VAL A 250 4.09 -16.71 1.78
C VAL A 250 4.64 -17.81 2.70
N THR A 251 5.50 -18.68 2.17
CA THR A 251 6.18 -19.68 3.01
C THR A 251 7.32 -19.03 3.80
N PRO A 252 7.85 -19.69 4.85
CA PRO A 252 9.02 -19.19 5.58
C PRO A 252 10.24 -18.92 4.69
N GLU A 253 10.35 -19.64 3.56
CA GLU A 253 11.41 -19.47 2.57
C GLU A 253 11.14 -18.33 1.58
N GLY A 254 10.03 -17.62 1.72
CA GLY A 254 9.64 -16.48 0.87
C GLY A 254 9.00 -16.88 -0.47
N GLU A 255 8.44 -18.10 -0.58
CA GLU A 255 7.72 -18.54 -1.78
C GLU A 255 6.22 -18.21 -1.67
N ALA A 256 5.62 -17.81 -2.78
CA ALA A 256 4.17 -17.72 -2.89
C ALA A 256 3.57 -19.10 -3.20
N ARG A 257 2.60 -19.53 -2.40
CA ARG A 257 1.82 -20.76 -2.58
C ARG A 257 0.34 -20.48 -2.41
N GLN A 258 -0.50 -21.37 -2.90
CA GLN A 258 -1.94 -21.32 -2.70
C GLN A 258 -2.45 -22.54 -1.93
N ALA A 259 -3.44 -22.32 -1.08
CA ALA A 259 -4.21 -23.38 -0.44
C ALA A 259 -5.63 -22.91 -0.15
N PRO A 260 -6.64 -23.80 -0.15
CA PRO A 260 -8.00 -23.46 0.26
C PRO A 260 -8.00 -22.83 1.66
N TYR A 261 -8.75 -21.75 1.82
CA TYR A 261 -8.94 -21.16 3.14
C TYR A 261 -9.94 -22.02 3.92
N LYS A 262 -9.55 -22.44 5.12
CA LYS A 262 -10.36 -23.37 5.94
C LYS A 262 -11.18 -22.66 7.02
N GLY A 263 -11.11 -21.29 7.05
CA GLY A 263 -11.95 -20.40 7.84
C GLY A 263 -11.97 -20.69 9.33
#